data_bbff15c5e58a9eec863bfc4ebd45fe13
#
_entry.id   bbff15c5e58a9eec863bfc4ebd45fe13
#
_cell.length_a   1.000
_cell.length_b   1.000
_cell.length_c   1.000
_cell.angle_alpha   90.00
_cell.angle_beta   90.00
_cell.angle_gamma   90.00
#
_symmetry.space_group_name_H-M   'P 1'
#
loop_
_entity.id
_entity.type
_entity.pdbx_description
1 polymer ?
#
loop_
_entity_poly.entity_id
_entity_poly.type
_entity_poly.pdbx_seq_one_letter_code
_entity_poly.pdbx_strand_id
1 'polypeptide(L)'
;ALFNYLYARSKKGSFILRIEDTDQNRYVKGSESYIVKALNWCGIKPDEGPNTRGSFGPYRQSERKKIYKEHIDKLINLGAAYYAFDSEDQLKKYRQEDEMNGKTFLYGSQNRIKFRNSLTLNLAETKKALEGDYVVRLKVMGGAKVNVNDEIRGNISVSSDLLDDKILMKSDGLPTYHFANVVDDK
;
A
#
# COMPACT_ATOMS: atom_id res chain seq x y z
N ALA A 1 -3.04 5.31 19.17
CA ALA A 1 -2.21 4.56 20.13
C ALA A 1 -3.03 4.11 21.35
N LEU A 2 -3.69 5.04 22.07
CA LEU A 2 -4.36 4.73 23.35
C LEU A 2 -5.42 3.61 23.19
N PHE A 3 -6.34 3.71 22.26
CA PHE A 3 -7.37 2.68 22.05
C PHE A 3 -6.76 1.32 21.75
N ASN A 4 -5.77 1.25 20.87
CA ASN A 4 -5.09 0.00 20.54
C ASN A 4 -4.37 -0.60 21.76
N TYR A 5 -3.73 0.26 22.58
CA TYR A 5 -3.10 -0.15 23.82
C TYR A 5 -4.09 -0.75 24.81
N LEU A 6 -5.20 -0.04 25.06
CA LEU A 6 -6.24 -0.49 25.98
C LEU A 6 -6.92 -1.78 25.49
N TYR A 7 -7.16 -1.88 24.18
CA TYR A 7 -7.70 -3.10 23.57
C TYR A 7 -6.74 -4.28 23.73
N ALA A 8 -5.46 -4.11 23.40
CA ALA A 8 -4.45 -5.14 23.59
C ALA A 8 -4.42 -5.63 25.05
N ARG A 9 -4.43 -4.70 26.01
CA ARG A 9 -4.44 -5.04 27.45
C ARG A 9 -5.71 -5.78 27.85
N SER A 10 -6.89 -5.34 27.38
CA SER A 10 -8.18 -5.99 27.66
C SER A 10 -8.24 -7.43 27.16
N LYS A 11 -7.56 -7.71 26.04
CA LYS A 11 -7.49 -9.05 25.43
C LYS A 11 -6.26 -9.85 25.84
N LYS A 12 -5.45 -9.36 26.78
CA LYS A 12 -4.15 -9.97 27.20
C LYS A 12 -3.19 -10.18 26.02
N GLY A 13 -3.29 -9.32 24.99
CA GLY A 13 -2.45 -9.34 23.80
C GLY A 13 -1.26 -8.40 23.93
N SER A 14 -0.37 -8.43 22.94
CA SER A 14 0.80 -7.56 22.83
C SER A 14 0.47 -6.27 22.09
N PHE A 15 0.98 -5.16 22.60
CA PHE A 15 0.91 -3.86 21.92
C PHE A 15 2.24 -3.60 21.20
N ILE A 16 2.20 -3.61 19.88
CA ILE A 16 3.38 -3.46 19.01
C ILE A 16 3.41 -2.05 18.44
N LEU A 17 4.56 -1.39 18.51
CA LEU A 17 4.80 -0.11 17.83
C LEU A 17 5.53 -0.36 16.51
N ARG A 18 4.88 -0.04 15.39
CA ARG A 18 5.49 -0.06 14.05
C ARG A 18 5.58 1.38 13.51
N ILE A 19 6.74 1.71 12.95
CA ILE A 19 6.99 3.00 12.31
C ILE A 19 6.68 2.89 10.82
N GLU A 20 5.77 3.72 10.35
CA GLU A 20 5.33 3.79 8.95
C GLU A 20 6.15 4.85 8.21
N ASP A 21 7.38 4.52 7.86
CA ASP A 21 8.37 5.41 7.24
C ASP A 21 8.56 5.14 5.73
N THR A 22 7.51 4.69 5.04
CA THR A 22 7.54 4.42 3.60
C THR A 22 7.57 5.68 2.72
N ASP A 23 7.26 6.85 3.28
CA ASP A 23 7.36 8.14 2.60
C ASP A 23 8.61 8.89 3.05
N GLN A 24 9.71 8.61 2.37
CA GLN A 24 11.02 9.20 2.68
C GLN A 24 11.09 10.71 2.39
N ASN A 25 10.22 11.24 1.53
CA ASN A 25 10.20 12.67 1.21
C ASN A 25 9.63 13.51 2.36
N ARG A 26 8.81 12.90 3.22
CA ARG A 26 8.24 13.53 4.43
C ARG A 26 8.98 13.20 5.71
N TYR A 27 10.17 12.62 5.59
CA TYR A 27 10.97 12.28 6.77
C TYR A 27 11.34 13.52 7.57
N VAL A 28 11.04 13.51 8.87
CA VAL A 28 11.44 14.56 9.83
C VAL A 28 12.40 13.95 10.84
N LYS A 29 13.63 14.48 10.88
CA LYS A 29 14.64 14.02 11.82
C LYS A 29 14.14 14.17 13.27
N GLY A 30 14.23 13.09 14.04
CA GLY A 30 13.81 13.06 15.44
C GLY A 30 12.34 12.73 15.69
N SER A 31 11.50 12.58 14.64
CA SER A 31 10.08 12.24 14.77
C SER A 31 9.85 10.93 15.52
N GLU A 32 10.64 9.89 15.22
CA GLU A 32 10.55 8.59 15.90
C GLU A 32 10.82 8.72 17.41
N SER A 33 11.88 9.41 17.78
CA SER A 33 12.20 9.63 19.20
C SER A 33 11.15 10.48 19.93
N TYR A 34 10.53 11.42 19.21
CA TYR A 34 9.41 12.19 19.74
C TYR A 34 8.18 11.32 20.00
N ILE A 35 7.82 10.42 19.05
CA ILE A 35 6.71 9.45 19.22
C ILE A 35 6.94 8.60 20.47
N VAL A 36 8.14 8.03 20.64
CA VAL A 36 8.48 7.20 21.79
C VAL A 36 8.39 7.98 23.09
N LYS A 37 8.90 9.22 23.13
CA LYS A 37 8.79 10.10 24.31
C LYS A 37 7.34 10.42 24.65
N ALA A 38 6.51 10.74 23.64
CA ALA A 38 5.09 11.03 23.84
C ALA A 38 4.33 9.83 24.39
N LEU A 39 4.58 8.63 23.86
CA LEU A 39 3.98 7.39 24.37
C LEU A 39 4.40 7.14 25.83
N ASN A 40 5.66 7.28 26.14
CA ASN A 40 6.17 7.12 27.51
C ASN A 40 5.55 8.15 28.47
N TRP A 41 5.40 9.40 28.04
CA TRP A 41 4.72 10.44 28.83
C TRP A 41 3.26 10.08 29.14
N CYS A 42 2.56 9.45 28.19
CA CYS A 42 1.21 8.94 28.39
C CYS A 42 1.16 7.62 29.19
N GLY A 43 2.29 7.07 29.66
CA GLY A 43 2.35 5.77 30.32
C GLY A 43 2.11 4.57 29.38
N ILE A 44 2.11 4.77 28.07
CA ILE A 44 1.91 3.74 27.06
C ILE A 44 3.27 3.13 26.70
N LYS A 45 3.50 1.88 27.10
CA LYS A 45 4.74 1.16 26.81
C LYS A 45 4.45 0.04 25.80
N PRO A 46 5.04 0.10 24.59
CA PRO A 46 4.99 -1.01 23.65
C PRO A 46 5.69 -2.24 24.22
N ASP A 47 5.12 -3.40 23.96
CA ASP A 47 5.76 -4.69 24.28
C ASP A 47 6.85 -5.01 23.27
N GLU A 48 6.65 -4.61 22.00
CA GLU A 48 7.61 -4.73 20.90
C GLU A 48 7.64 -3.43 20.08
N GLY A 49 8.78 -3.13 19.48
CA GLY A 49 8.94 -1.94 18.64
C GLY A 49 10.39 -1.66 18.26
N PRO A 50 10.70 -0.52 17.61
CA PRO A 50 12.05 -0.20 17.13
C PRO A 50 13.14 -0.26 18.21
N ASN A 51 12.78 0.04 19.44
CA ASN A 51 13.69 0.07 20.60
C ASN A 51 13.50 -1.12 21.56
N THR A 52 12.53 -2.00 21.27
CA THR A 52 12.21 -3.17 22.09
C THR A 52 12.11 -4.38 21.18
N ARG A 53 13.04 -5.30 21.30
CA ARG A 53 13.09 -6.49 20.44
C ARG A 53 11.94 -7.44 20.76
N GLY A 54 11.45 -8.14 19.72
CA GLY A 54 10.42 -9.15 19.80
C GLY A 54 10.34 -10.00 18.54
N SER A 55 9.26 -10.75 18.38
CA SER A 55 9.13 -11.77 17.33
C SER A 55 8.59 -11.22 16.00
N PHE A 56 7.99 -10.01 16.00
CA PHE A 56 7.28 -9.46 14.84
C PHE A 56 8.06 -8.36 14.08
N GLY A 57 9.36 -8.26 14.35
CA GLY A 57 10.24 -7.34 13.61
C GLY A 57 10.46 -7.71 12.14
N PRO A 58 11.09 -6.82 11.36
CA PRO A 58 11.48 -5.43 11.69
C PRO A 58 10.30 -4.50 11.98
N TYR A 59 10.52 -3.46 12.80
CA TYR A 59 9.46 -2.55 13.25
C TYR A 59 9.44 -1.21 12.50
N ARG A 60 10.30 -1.02 11.50
CA ARG A 60 10.20 0.06 10.52
C ARG A 60 9.80 -0.52 9.18
N GLN A 61 8.80 0.07 8.54
CA GLN A 61 8.32 -0.44 7.25
C GLN A 61 9.41 -0.38 6.17
N SER A 62 10.29 0.62 6.20
CA SER A 62 11.44 0.72 5.29
C SER A 62 12.42 -0.47 5.39
N GLU A 63 12.48 -1.14 6.52
CA GLU A 63 13.33 -2.31 6.76
C GLU A 63 12.66 -3.64 6.33
N ARG A 64 11.37 -3.62 5.94
CA ARG A 64 10.55 -4.79 5.59
C ARG A 64 10.45 -5.06 4.08
N LYS A 65 11.29 -4.43 3.26
CA LYS A 65 11.25 -4.53 1.78
C LYS A 65 11.18 -5.97 1.27
N LYS A 66 11.93 -6.90 1.87
CA LYS A 66 11.92 -8.31 1.49
C LYS A 66 10.55 -8.94 1.66
N ILE A 67 9.89 -8.68 2.78
CA ILE A 67 8.54 -9.21 3.10
C ILE A 67 7.54 -8.69 2.07
N TYR A 68 7.54 -7.38 1.79
CA TYR A 68 6.66 -6.80 0.79
C TYR A 68 6.90 -7.36 -0.60
N LYS A 69 8.18 -7.53 -0.99
CA LYS A 69 8.54 -8.13 -2.27
C LYS A 69 7.99 -9.54 -2.43
N GLU A 70 8.10 -10.39 -1.41
CA GLU A 70 7.56 -11.75 -1.43
C GLU A 70 6.05 -11.76 -1.66
N HIS A 71 5.31 -10.81 -1.06
CA HIS A 71 3.86 -10.68 -1.28
C HIS A 71 3.54 -10.12 -2.68
N ILE A 72 4.32 -9.18 -3.20
CA ILE A 72 4.17 -8.68 -4.58
C ILE A 72 4.42 -9.80 -5.59
N ASP A 73 5.50 -10.57 -5.43
CA ASP A 73 5.82 -11.68 -6.33
C ASP A 73 4.68 -12.72 -6.36
N LYS A 74 4.06 -12.99 -5.21
CA LYS A 74 2.86 -13.84 -5.15
C LYS A 74 1.68 -13.25 -5.93
N LEU A 75 1.40 -11.96 -5.77
CA LEU A 75 0.30 -11.30 -6.48
C LEU A 75 0.53 -11.27 -7.99
N ILE A 76 1.76 -11.02 -8.45
CA ILE A 76 2.13 -11.07 -9.87
C ILE A 76 1.92 -12.49 -10.41
N ASN A 77 2.42 -13.51 -9.71
CA ASN A 77 2.29 -14.92 -10.14
C ASN A 77 0.84 -15.39 -10.19
N LEU A 78 -0.02 -14.87 -9.32
CA LEU A 78 -1.47 -15.12 -9.34
C LEU A 78 -2.22 -14.29 -10.40
N GLY A 79 -1.54 -13.39 -11.12
CA GLY A 79 -2.18 -12.47 -12.05
C GLY A 79 -3.08 -11.42 -11.38
N ALA A 80 -2.93 -11.23 -10.06
CA ALA A 80 -3.67 -10.25 -9.26
C ALA A 80 -2.97 -8.88 -9.18
N ALA A 81 -1.74 -8.77 -9.67
CA ALA A 81 -1.01 -7.52 -9.83
C ALA A 81 -0.23 -7.52 -11.13
N TYR A 82 0.23 -6.35 -11.56
CA TYR A 82 0.97 -6.17 -12.82
C TYR A 82 1.91 -4.97 -12.74
N TYR A 83 2.93 -4.95 -13.62
CA TYR A 83 3.87 -3.84 -13.74
C TYR A 83 3.28 -2.74 -14.62
N ALA A 84 3.43 -1.49 -14.22
CA ALA A 84 3.02 -0.32 -14.99
C ALA A 84 4.21 0.63 -15.18
N PHE A 85 4.35 1.16 -16.39
CA PHE A 85 5.53 1.87 -16.90
C PHE A 85 5.22 3.30 -17.34
N ASP A 86 4.02 3.80 -17.07
CA ASP A 86 3.62 5.16 -17.40
C ASP A 86 4.34 6.16 -16.49
N SER A 87 4.88 7.24 -17.07
CA SER A 87 5.48 8.33 -16.30
C SER A 87 4.40 9.20 -15.65
N GLU A 88 4.79 9.95 -14.61
CA GLU A 88 3.89 10.90 -13.97
C GLU A 88 3.32 11.94 -14.95
N ASP A 89 4.14 12.42 -15.90
CA ASP A 89 3.72 13.38 -16.90
C ASP A 89 2.69 12.80 -17.87
N GLN A 90 2.84 11.53 -18.26
CA GLN A 90 1.85 10.85 -19.09
C GLN A 90 0.52 10.72 -18.34
N LEU A 91 0.56 10.26 -17.09
CA LEU A 91 -0.64 10.15 -16.26
C LEU A 91 -1.30 11.50 -15.98
N LYS A 92 -0.51 12.58 -15.88
CA LYS A 92 -1.00 13.94 -15.71
C LYS A 92 -1.79 14.41 -16.92
N LYS A 93 -1.31 14.12 -18.14
CA LYS A 93 -2.02 14.43 -19.38
C LYS A 93 -3.37 13.70 -19.44
N TYR A 94 -3.42 12.40 -19.14
CA TYR A 94 -4.67 11.65 -19.12
C TYR A 94 -5.68 12.19 -18.08
N ARG A 95 -5.20 12.62 -16.91
CA ARG A 95 -6.06 13.26 -15.91
C ARG A 95 -6.67 14.56 -16.44
N GLN A 96 -5.86 15.40 -17.07
CA GLN A 96 -6.33 16.67 -17.64
C GLN A 96 -7.34 16.44 -18.77
N GLU A 97 -7.10 15.45 -19.64
CA GLU A 97 -8.04 15.08 -20.70
C GLU A 97 -9.39 14.61 -20.13
N ASP A 98 -9.38 13.76 -19.11
CA ASP A 98 -10.62 13.30 -18.46
C ASP A 98 -11.34 14.44 -17.76
N GLU A 99 -10.63 15.33 -17.06
CA GLU A 99 -11.20 16.52 -16.40
C GLU A 99 -11.86 17.47 -17.41
N MET A 100 -11.21 17.73 -18.55
CA MET A 100 -11.80 18.54 -19.63
C MET A 100 -13.09 17.93 -20.18
N ASN A 101 -13.23 16.61 -20.14
CA ASN A 101 -14.41 15.89 -20.56
C ASN A 101 -15.44 15.66 -19.41
N GLY A 102 -15.26 16.32 -18.27
CA GLY A 102 -16.14 16.19 -17.10
C GLY A 102 -16.11 14.81 -16.44
N LYS A 103 -15.02 14.04 -16.64
CA LYS A 103 -14.83 12.69 -16.08
C LYS A 103 -13.79 12.72 -14.97
N THR A 104 -13.98 11.84 -14.00
CA THR A 104 -12.94 11.58 -13.00
C THR A 104 -11.97 10.53 -13.56
N PHE A 105 -10.68 10.85 -13.58
CA PHE A 105 -9.65 9.91 -14.00
C PHE A 105 -9.60 8.72 -13.03
N LEU A 106 -9.69 7.52 -13.58
CA LEU A 106 -9.56 6.27 -12.86
C LEU A 106 -8.62 5.34 -13.64
N TYR A 107 -7.51 4.92 -13.04
CA TYR A 107 -6.65 3.89 -13.63
C TYR A 107 -7.17 2.52 -13.21
N GLY A 108 -8.00 1.86 -14.01
CA GLY A 108 -8.69 0.66 -13.58
C GLY A 108 -9.13 -0.29 -14.69
N SER A 109 -10.03 -1.20 -14.38
CA SER A 109 -10.48 -2.29 -15.26
C SER A 109 -10.96 -1.83 -16.63
N GLN A 110 -11.56 -0.64 -16.70
CA GLN A 110 -12.15 -0.13 -17.93
C GLN A 110 -11.14 0.50 -18.91
N ASN A 111 -9.98 0.95 -18.41
CA ASN A 111 -9.04 1.72 -19.23
C ASN A 111 -7.57 1.32 -19.11
N ARG A 112 -7.22 0.34 -18.25
CA ARG A 112 -5.82 -0.12 -18.08
C ARG A 112 -5.14 -0.54 -19.37
N ILE A 113 -5.92 -1.01 -20.36
CA ILE A 113 -5.41 -1.41 -21.67
C ILE A 113 -4.91 -0.23 -22.52
N LYS A 114 -5.26 1.02 -22.18
CA LYS A 114 -4.78 2.23 -22.83
C LYS A 114 -3.39 2.66 -22.36
N PHE A 115 -2.94 2.10 -21.25
CA PHE A 115 -1.71 2.47 -20.57
C PHE A 115 -0.59 1.47 -20.85
N ARG A 116 0.66 1.93 -20.67
CA ARG A 116 1.83 1.12 -20.88
C ARG A 116 2.10 0.23 -19.66
N ASN A 117 1.76 -1.04 -19.76
CA ASN A 117 1.92 -1.98 -18.64
C ASN A 117 2.18 -3.41 -19.15
N SER A 118 2.50 -4.32 -18.23
CA SER A 118 2.82 -5.72 -18.56
C SER A 118 1.62 -6.56 -19.04
N LEU A 119 0.40 -6.01 -19.04
CA LEU A 119 -0.78 -6.64 -19.63
C LEU A 119 -0.96 -6.26 -21.11
N THR A 120 -0.32 -5.17 -21.55
CA THR A 120 -0.39 -4.61 -22.92
C THR A 120 0.87 -4.85 -23.72
N LEU A 121 2.02 -5.03 -23.06
CA LEU A 121 3.31 -5.31 -23.69
C LEU A 121 3.54 -6.82 -23.82
N ASN A 122 4.28 -7.22 -24.84
CA ASN A 122 4.78 -8.60 -24.94
C ASN A 122 5.90 -8.86 -23.91
N LEU A 123 6.32 -10.13 -23.79
CA LEU A 123 7.30 -10.55 -22.78
C LEU A 123 8.67 -9.86 -22.94
N ALA A 124 9.14 -9.69 -24.18
CA ALA A 124 10.44 -9.05 -24.45
C ALA A 124 10.40 -7.55 -24.10
N GLU A 125 9.35 -6.86 -24.51
CA GLU A 125 9.12 -5.45 -24.18
C GLU A 125 8.96 -5.24 -22.67
N THR A 126 8.24 -6.13 -21.99
CA THR A 126 8.08 -6.09 -20.52
C THR A 126 9.42 -6.25 -19.83
N LYS A 127 10.25 -7.24 -20.25
CA LYS A 127 11.60 -7.41 -19.67
C LYS A 127 12.47 -6.18 -19.85
N LYS A 128 12.46 -5.58 -21.05
CA LYS A 128 13.19 -4.33 -21.32
C LYS A 128 12.66 -3.16 -20.48
N ALA A 129 11.36 -3.04 -20.29
CA ALA A 129 10.75 -1.98 -19.52
C ALA A 129 11.06 -2.09 -18.01
N LEU A 130 11.26 -3.31 -17.50
CA LEU A 130 11.66 -3.57 -16.11
C LEU A 130 13.12 -3.14 -15.79
N GLU A 131 13.93 -2.81 -16.79
CA GLU A 131 15.27 -2.24 -16.59
C GLU A 131 15.22 -0.75 -16.18
N GLY A 132 14.08 -0.08 -16.40
CA GLY A 132 13.82 1.30 -16.02
C GLY A 132 12.88 1.43 -14.81
N ASP A 133 12.31 2.62 -14.66
CA ASP A 133 11.35 2.88 -13.58
C ASP A 133 10.00 2.21 -13.85
N TYR A 134 9.47 1.57 -12.84
CA TYR A 134 8.14 0.96 -12.86
C TYR A 134 7.47 1.01 -11.50
N VAL A 135 6.17 0.85 -11.51
CA VAL A 135 5.38 0.62 -10.29
C VAL A 135 4.62 -0.70 -10.43
N VAL A 136 4.23 -1.30 -9.31
CA VAL A 136 3.34 -2.46 -9.32
C VAL A 136 1.95 -2.01 -8.92
N ARG A 137 0.95 -2.37 -9.74
CA ARG A 137 -0.47 -2.05 -9.48
C ARG A 137 -1.27 -3.30 -9.17
N LEU A 138 -2.25 -3.15 -8.29
CA LEU A 138 -3.30 -4.16 -8.08
C LEU A 138 -4.12 -4.29 -9.36
N LYS A 139 -4.47 -5.52 -9.73
CA LYS A 139 -5.38 -5.77 -10.86
C LYS A 139 -6.80 -5.98 -10.32
N VAL A 140 -7.57 -4.92 -10.26
CA VAL A 140 -8.97 -5.01 -9.84
C VAL A 140 -9.81 -5.65 -10.95
N MET A 141 -10.56 -6.69 -10.61
CA MET A 141 -11.50 -7.32 -11.56
C MET A 141 -12.76 -6.46 -11.67
N GLY A 142 -13.08 -6.01 -12.88
CA GLY A 142 -14.31 -5.25 -13.14
C GLY A 142 -15.57 -6.12 -13.09
N GLY A 143 -16.74 -5.47 -13.01
CA GLY A 143 -18.05 -6.12 -13.06
C GLY A 143 -18.45 -6.89 -11.80
N ALA A 144 -17.72 -6.77 -10.69
CA ALA A 144 -18.00 -7.42 -9.42
C ALA A 144 -18.47 -6.43 -8.34
N LYS A 145 -19.05 -6.95 -7.28
CA LYS A 145 -19.33 -6.19 -6.05
C LYS A 145 -18.37 -6.64 -4.95
N VAL A 146 -17.70 -5.69 -4.32
CA VAL A 146 -16.92 -5.92 -3.10
C VAL A 146 -17.82 -5.66 -1.91
N ASN A 147 -18.08 -6.70 -1.14
CA ASN A 147 -18.92 -6.63 0.06
C ASN A 147 -18.01 -6.66 1.30
N VAL A 148 -18.25 -5.73 2.21
CA VAL A 148 -17.56 -5.63 3.49
C VAL A 148 -18.61 -5.60 4.59
N ASN A 149 -18.47 -6.48 5.56
CA ASN A 149 -19.30 -6.41 6.78
C ASN A 149 -18.53 -5.56 7.81
N ASP A 150 -18.90 -4.29 7.88
CA ASP A 150 -18.34 -3.34 8.84
C ASP A 150 -19.08 -3.48 10.16
N GLU A 151 -18.37 -3.66 11.27
CA GLU A 151 -18.97 -3.88 12.60
C GLU A 151 -19.76 -2.67 13.12
N ILE A 152 -19.49 -1.46 12.59
CA ILE A 152 -20.14 -0.21 12.99
C ILE A 152 -21.23 0.18 12.00
N ARG A 153 -20.94 0.07 10.68
CA ARG A 153 -21.83 0.54 9.61
C ARG A 153 -22.67 -0.56 8.97
N GLY A 154 -22.45 -1.82 9.35
CA GLY A 154 -23.10 -2.98 8.76
C GLY A 154 -22.56 -3.33 7.37
N ASN A 155 -23.40 -3.91 6.53
CA ASN A 155 -22.99 -4.35 5.20
C ASN A 155 -22.77 -3.18 4.24
N ILE A 156 -21.54 -3.05 3.73
CA ILE A 156 -21.16 -2.08 2.71
C ILE A 156 -20.89 -2.83 1.42
N SER A 157 -21.47 -2.38 0.30
CA SER A 157 -21.24 -2.96 -1.03
C SER A 157 -20.76 -1.87 -1.98
N VAL A 158 -19.63 -2.11 -2.63
CA VAL A 158 -19.00 -1.19 -3.59
C VAL A 158 -18.81 -1.89 -4.92
N SER A 159 -19.18 -1.24 -6.04
CA SER A 159 -18.83 -1.77 -7.36
C SER A 159 -17.33 -1.73 -7.57
N SER A 160 -16.76 -2.85 -8.04
CA SER A 160 -15.33 -2.91 -8.37
C SER A 160 -14.96 -1.99 -9.55
N ASP A 161 -15.91 -1.59 -10.37
CA ASP A 161 -15.68 -0.66 -11.48
C ASP A 161 -15.35 0.77 -11.01
N LEU A 162 -15.67 1.10 -9.76
CA LEU A 162 -15.32 2.37 -9.11
C LEU A 162 -13.95 2.31 -8.41
N LEU A 163 -13.31 1.15 -8.39
CA LEU A 163 -12.03 0.96 -7.73
C LEU A 163 -10.87 1.17 -8.72
N ASP A 164 -9.91 1.95 -8.26
CA ASP A 164 -8.65 2.20 -8.97
C ASP A 164 -7.70 0.99 -8.80
N ASP A 165 -6.93 0.67 -9.83
CA ASP A 165 -5.80 -0.25 -9.74
C ASP A 165 -4.68 0.43 -8.92
N LYS A 166 -4.84 0.41 -7.61
CA LYS A 166 -3.93 1.09 -6.69
C LYS A 166 -2.49 0.66 -6.88
N ILE A 167 -1.57 1.61 -6.79
CA ILE A 167 -0.15 1.29 -6.72
C ILE A 167 0.09 0.55 -5.40
N LEU A 168 0.70 -0.62 -5.50
CA LEU A 168 1.12 -1.44 -4.36
C LEU A 168 2.59 -1.16 -4.01
N MET A 169 3.46 -1.15 -5.04
CA MET A 169 4.89 -0.83 -4.88
C MET A 169 5.24 0.37 -5.75
N LYS A 170 5.97 1.31 -5.17
CA LYS A 170 6.50 2.50 -5.83
C LYS A 170 7.80 2.19 -6.58
N SER A 171 8.24 3.09 -7.45
CA SER A 171 9.48 2.96 -8.21
C SER A 171 10.74 2.93 -7.32
N ASP A 172 10.68 3.50 -6.12
CA ASP A 172 11.75 3.45 -5.12
C ASP A 172 11.86 2.08 -4.39
N GLY A 173 11.01 1.12 -4.78
CA GLY A 173 10.95 -0.20 -4.16
C GLY A 173 10.33 -0.23 -2.76
N LEU A 174 9.65 0.84 -2.35
CA LEU A 174 8.89 0.88 -1.12
C LEU A 174 7.39 0.65 -1.40
N PRO A 175 6.66 0.02 -0.47
CA PRO A 175 5.23 -0.17 -0.62
C PRO A 175 4.49 1.15 -0.45
N THR A 176 3.28 1.22 -1.00
CA THR A 176 2.32 2.23 -0.58
C THR A 176 1.76 1.90 0.80
N TYR A 177 1.23 2.91 1.49
CA TYR A 177 0.57 2.76 2.79
C TYR A 177 -0.47 1.63 2.80
N HIS A 178 -1.37 1.62 1.82
CA HIS A 178 -2.43 0.62 1.73
C HIS A 178 -1.90 -0.81 1.61
N PHE A 179 -0.85 -1.03 0.84
CA PHE A 179 -0.27 -2.35 0.69
C PHE A 179 0.50 -2.78 1.94
N ALA A 180 1.30 -1.88 2.50
CA ALA A 180 2.06 -2.16 3.71
C ALA A 180 1.15 -2.59 4.86
N ASN A 181 0.06 -1.84 5.11
CA ASN A 181 -0.88 -2.18 6.19
C ASN A 181 -1.50 -3.57 6.01
N VAL A 182 -1.98 -3.89 4.81
CA VAL A 182 -2.60 -5.22 4.57
C VAL A 182 -1.61 -6.36 4.82
N VAL A 183 -0.33 -6.18 4.46
CA VAL A 183 0.72 -7.19 4.70
C VAL A 183 1.09 -7.27 6.17
N ASP A 184 1.14 -6.12 6.84
CA ASP A 184 1.66 -6.02 8.20
C ASP A 184 0.62 -6.37 9.28
N ASP A 185 -0.66 -6.20 8.97
CA ASP A 185 -1.76 -6.43 9.92
C ASP A 185 -2.37 -7.85 9.81
N LYS A 186 -1.71 -8.74 9.08
CA LYS A 186 -2.12 -10.13 8.90
C LYS A 186 -1.67 -11.03 10.06
#